data_3c4eb16dd0e4bc45960e3c6e696cadac
#
_entry.id   3c4eb16dd0e4bc45960e3c6e696cadac
#
_cell.length_a   1.000
_cell.length_b   1.000
_cell.length_c   1.000
_cell.angle_alpha   90.00
_cell.angle_beta   90.00
_cell.angle_gamma   90.00
#
_symmetry.space_group_name_H-M   'P 1'
#
loop_
_entity.id
_entity.type
_entity.pdbx_description
1 polymer ?
#
loop_
_entity_poly.entity_id
_entity_poly.type
_entity_poly.pdbx_seq_one_letter_code
_entity_poly.pdbx_strand_id
1 'polypeptide(L)'
;MKYLPLIAILRGITTNKVLDIADILIDNGFNIIEVPLNSPNPLKSIQLLVNKYTDKALIGAGTVLNVKEVKDVFDTGAKLIVSPNTNEDVIKETKKFKMVSIPGCFTASEALLALNSGADALKFFPASSIGPKTFNAISQILPKNTKCFAVGGINSSNMKEWIDFNISGCLLYTSPSPRDKHR
;
A
#
# COMPACT_ATOMS: atom_id res chain seq x y z
N MET A 1 11.92 -16.66 -8.35
CA MET A 1 10.97 -16.72 -7.22
C MET A 1 9.64 -16.11 -7.67
N LYS A 2 8.53 -16.76 -7.37
CA LYS A 2 7.20 -16.18 -7.64
C LYS A 2 6.88 -15.24 -6.48
N TYR A 3 6.86 -13.93 -6.74
CA TYR A 3 6.54 -12.94 -5.72
C TYR A 3 5.11 -13.11 -5.22
N LEU A 4 4.90 -12.93 -3.93
CA LEU A 4 3.57 -12.92 -3.34
C LEU A 4 2.84 -11.64 -3.78
N PRO A 5 1.54 -11.70 -4.13
CA PRO A 5 0.74 -10.52 -4.43
C PRO A 5 0.33 -9.79 -3.14
N LEU A 6 1.31 -9.54 -2.27
CA LEU A 6 1.10 -8.96 -0.94
C LEU A 6 2.01 -7.74 -0.74
N ILE A 7 1.44 -6.72 -0.10
CA ILE A 7 2.16 -5.53 0.34
C ILE A 7 2.17 -5.51 1.87
N ALA A 8 3.35 -5.41 2.46
CA ALA A 8 3.49 -5.35 3.91
C ALA A 8 3.34 -3.91 4.42
N ILE A 9 2.45 -3.71 5.40
CA ILE A 9 2.23 -2.43 6.09
C ILE A 9 2.94 -2.47 7.45
N LEU A 10 3.99 -1.69 7.63
CA LEU A 10 4.75 -1.59 8.89
C LEU A 10 4.24 -0.45 9.78
N ARG A 11 2.94 -0.44 10.07
CA ARG A 11 2.33 0.60 10.93
C ARG A 11 2.85 0.53 12.37
N GLY A 12 3.30 1.67 12.88
CA GLY A 12 3.79 1.78 14.27
C GLY A 12 5.17 1.18 14.49
N ILE A 13 5.85 0.76 13.42
CA ILE A 13 7.23 0.26 13.51
C ILE A 13 8.16 1.36 14.02
N THR A 14 9.09 1.01 14.88
CA THR A 14 10.17 1.89 15.32
C THR A 14 11.40 1.69 14.46
N THR A 15 12.19 2.75 14.29
CA THR A 15 13.36 2.76 13.40
C THR A 15 14.39 1.68 13.75
N ASN A 16 14.54 1.34 15.03
CA ASN A 16 15.48 0.31 15.49
C ASN A 16 15.03 -1.14 15.19
N LYS A 17 13.74 -1.35 14.86
CA LYS A 17 13.18 -2.68 14.55
C LYS A 17 12.88 -2.87 13.07
N VAL A 18 12.92 -1.78 12.27
CA VAL A 18 12.43 -1.82 10.90
C VAL A 18 13.21 -2.78 10.00
N LEU A 19 14.53 -2.87 10.18
CA LEU A 19 15.37 -3.76 9.37
C LEU A 19 15.17 -5.23 9.73
N ASP A 20 15.07 -5.57 11.03
CA ASP A 20 14.86 -6.95 11.47
C ASP A 20 13.52 -7.51 10.97
N ILE A 21 12.46 -6.69 11.03
CA ILE A 21 11.15 -7.08 10.50
C ILE A 21 11.18 -7.20 8.98
N ALA A 22 11.86 -6.28 8.29
CA ALA A 22 11.97 -6.33 6.84
C ALA A 22 12.77 -7.54 6.35
N ASP A 23 13.83 -7.96 7.04
CA ASP A 23 14.57 -9.19 6.73
C ASP A 23 13.61 -10.40 6.75
N ILE A 24 12.83 -10.56 7.81
CA ILE A 24 11.85 -11.65 7.93
C ILE A 24 10.83 -11.61 6.79
N LEU A 25 10.31 -10.44 6.44
CA LEU A 25 9.32 -10.29 5.37
C LEU A 25 9.89 -10.66 4.01
N ILE A 26 11.09 -10.17 3.68
CA ILE A 26 11.75 -10.42 2.39
C ILE A 26 12.11 -11.91 2.27
N ASP A 27 12.62 -12.52 3.33
CA ASP A 27 12.93 -13.96 3.35
C ASP A 27 11.66 -14.82 3.17
N ASN A 28 10.50 -14.31 3.56
CA ASN A 28 9.20 -14.94 3.32
C ASN A 28 8.50 -14.51 2.02
N GLY A 29 9.19 -13.82 1.12
CA GLY A 29 8.72 -13.52 -0.23
C GLY A 29 7.94 -12.20 -0.39
N PHE A 30 7.86 -11.35 0.64
CA PHE A 30 7.35 -10.00 0.48
C PHE A 30 8.39 -9.13 -0.24
N ASN A 31 7.99 -8.53 -1.34
CA ASN A 31 8.85 -7.64 -2.13
C ASN A 31 8.30 -6.22 -2.28
N ILE A 32 7.22 -5.92 -1.58
CA ILE A 32 6.64 -4.56 -1.49
C ILE A 32 6.39 -4.25 -0.02
N ILE A 33 7.00 -3.17 0.48
CA ILE A 33 6.92 -2.78 1.88
C ILE A 33 6.63 -1.28 1.97
N GLU A 34 5.64 -0.90 2.76
CA GLU A 34 5.34 0.50 3.06
C GLU A 34 5.38 0.78 4.56
N VAL A 35 5.91 1.94 4.92
CA VAL A 35 5.86 2.48 6.28
C VAL A 35 4.89 3.64 6.30
N PRO A 36 3.78 3.56 7.05
CA PRO A 36 2.85 4.68 7.15
C PRO A 36 3.49 5.90 7.82
N LEU A 37 3.24 7.10 7.27
CA LEU A 37 3.83 8.35 7.79
C LEU A 37 3.39 8.71 9.21
N ASN A 38 2.34 8.09 9.72
CA ASN A 38 1.92 8.21 11.12
C ASN A 38 2.60 7.20 12.06
N SER A 39 3.69 6.57 11.62
CA SER A 39 4.58 5.75 12.46
C SER A 39 5.68 6.60 13.12
N PRO A 40 6.39 6.10 14.15
CA PRO A 40 7.52 6.82 14.74
C PRO A 40 8.68 7.00 13.76
N ASN A 41 9.13 8.25 13.52
CA ASN A 41 10.23 8.60 12.62
C ASN A 41 10.17 7.88 11.24
N PRO A 42 9.06 7.97 10.51
CA PRO A 42 8.79 7.12 9.36
C PRO A 42 9.79 7.34 8.23
N LEU A 43 10.17 8.58 7.91
CA LEU A 43 11.12 8.89 6.84
C LEU A 43 12.49 8.27 7.11
N LYS A 44 12.95 8.27 8.36
CA LYS A 44 14.20 7.60 8.74
C LYS A 44 14.13 6.09 8.55
N SER A 45 13.00 5.49 8.92
CA SER A 45 12.76 4.05 8.73
C SER A 45 12.73 3.69 7.24
N ILE A 46 12.03 4.49 6.41
CA ILE A 46 11.98 4.32 4.95
C ILE A 46 13.39 4.41 4.36
N GLN A 47 14.17 5.43 4.73
CA GLN A 47 15.53 5.60 4.24
C GLN A 47 16.43 4.39 4.54
N LEU A 48 16.33 3.82 5.76
CA LEU A 48 17.08 2.61 6.11
C LEU A 48 16.67 1.41 5.24
N LEU A 49 15.37 1.24 4.99
CA LEU A 49 14.86 0.19 4.12
C LEU A 49 15.34 0.37 2.67
N VAL A 50 15.28 1.58 2.13
CA VAL A 50 15.77 1.89 0.78
C VAL A 50 17.25 1.54 0.66
N ASN A 51 18.06 2.00 1.61
CA ASN A 51 19.51 1.77 1.57
C ASN A 51 19.88 0.27 1.58
N LYS A 52 19.08 -0.56 2.27
CA LYS A 52 19.38 -2.00 2.41
C LYS A 52 18.74 -2.86 1.31
N TYR A 53 17.58 -2.47 0.77
CA TYR A 53 16.76 -3.38 -0.04
C TYR A 53 16.38 -2.85 -1.42
N THR A 54 17.03 -1.78 -1.91
CA THR A 54 16.67 -1.14 -3.19
C THR A 54 16.60 -2.11 -4.38
N ASP A 55 17.44 -3.17 -4.38
CA ASP A 55 17.48 -4.18 -5.44
C ASP A 55 16.58 -5.41 -5.17
N LYS A 56 15.99 -5.50 -3.98
CA LYS A 56 15.23 -6.68 -3.53
C LYS A 56 13.74 -6.41 -3.34
N ALA A 57 13.38 -5.18 -3.00
CA ALA A 57 12.02 -4.81 -2.67
C ALA A 57 11.67 -3.39 -3.10
N LEU A 58 10.40 -3.19 -3.46
CA LEU A 58 9.81 -1.87 -3.67
C LEU A 58 9.45 -1.26 -2.32
N ILE A 59 10.20 -0.25 -1.90
CA ILE A 59 10.01 0.42 -0.62
C ILE A 59 9.25 1.73 -0.82
N GLY A 60 8.33 2.03 0.09
CA GLY A 60 7.55 3.25 0.04
C GLY A 60 6.95 3.70 1.36
N ALA A 61 6.11 4.72 1.25
CA ALA A 61 5.34 5.27 2.36
C ALA A 61 3.85 4.98 2.21
N GLY A 62 3.19 4.73 3.33
CA GLY A 62 1.74 4.73 3.45
C GLY A 62 1.21 5.99 4.15
N THR A 63 -0.10 6.19 4.05
CA THR A 63 -0.78 7.33 4.70
C THR A 63 -0.24 8.69 4.24
N VAL A 64 0.12 8.78 2.95
CA VAL A 64 0.54 10.03 2.31
C VAL A 64 -0.71 10.81 1.88
N LEU A 65 -0.87 12.05 2.37
CA LEU A 65 -2.10 12.82 2.26
C LEU A 65 -1.95 14.12 1.46
N ASN A 66 -0.73 14.60 1.24
CA ASN A 66 -0.47 15.86 0.56
C ASN A 66 0.84 15.84 -0.25
N VAL A 67 0.98 16.84 -1.13
CA VAL A 67 2.12 16.99 -2.05
C VAL A 67 3.47 17.13 -1.34
N LYS A 68 3.49 17.82 -0.19
CA LYS A 68 4.72 17.97 0.59
C LYS A 68 5.24 16.62 1.07
N GLU A 69 4.34 15.78 1.59
CA GLU A 69 4.70 14.42 2.03
C GLU A 69 5.23 13.55 0.88
N VAL A 70 4.67 13.69 -0.34
CA VAL A 70 5.20 13.00 -1.54
C VAL A 70 6.68 13.36 -1.76
N LYS A 71 7.01 14.65 -1.65
CA LYS A 71 8.38 15.12 -1.82
C LYS A 71 9.29 14.63 -0.69
N ASP A 72 8.84 14.72 0.56
CA ASP A 72 9.60 14.24 1.72
C ASP A 72 9.92 12.73 1.59
N VAL A 73 8.98 11.94 1.06
CA VAL A 73 9.20 10.51 0.78
C VAL A 73 10.15 10.30 -0.39
N PHE A 74 10.02 11.06 -1.48
CA PHE A 74 10.94 10.98 -2.61
C PHE A 74 12.39 11.23 -2.20
N ASP A 75 12.64 12.20 -1.32
CA ASP A 75 13.96 12.56 -0.81
C ASP A 75 14.63 11.42 0.00
N THR A 76 13.86 10.43 0.49
CA THR A 76 14.40 9.20 1.10
C THR A 76 14.92 8.18 0.08
N GLY A 77 14.66 8.38 -1.23
CA GLY A 77 14.94 7.41 -2.29
C GLY A 77 13.85 6.37 -2.50
N ALA A 78 12.73 6.43 -1.77
CA ALA A 78 11.59 5.52 -1.93
C ALA A 78 10.95 5.65 -3.33
N LYS A 79 10.26 4.58 -3.76
CA LYS A 79 9.66 4.48 -5.10
C LYS A 79 8.17 4.17 -5.09
N LEU A 80 7.53 4.18 -3.92
CA LEU A 80 6.11 3.84 -3.76
C LEU A 80 5.41 4.84 -2.83
N ILE A 81 4.24 5.31 -3.26
CA ILE A 81 3.29 6.09 -2.45
C ILE A 81 1.98 5.34 -2.35
N VAL A 82 1.53 5.11 -1.12
CA VAL A 82 0.21 4.54 -0.81
C VAL A 82 -0.59 5.57 0.01
N SER A 83 -1.78 5.91 -0.47
CA SER A 83 -2.67 6.87 0.20
C SER A 83 -3.92 6.18 0.74
N PRO A 84 -4.58 6.68 1.79
CA PRO A 84 -5.83 6.13 2.27
C PRO A 84 -7.05 6.60 1.47
N ASN A 85 -6.90 7.63 0.65
CA ASN A 85 -7.93 8.31 -0.12
C ASN A 85 -7.45 8.61 -1.55
N THR A 86 -8.38 9.02 -2.39
CA THR A 86 -8.09 9.55 -3.72
C THR A 86 -7.87 11.06 -3.64
N ASN A 87 -6.63 11.49 -3.94
CA ASN A 87 -6.26 12.89 -4.07
C ASN A 87 -5.46 13.06 -5.35
N GLU A 88 -6.01 13.81 -6.31
CA GLU A 88 -5.40 13.99 -7.63
C GLU A 88 -4.02 14.64 -7.56
N ASP A 89 -3.83 15.63 -6.69
CA ASP A 89 -2.56 16.35 -6.57
C ASP A 89 -1.47 15.42 -6.04
N VAL A 90 -1.79 14.57 -5.06
CA VAL A 90 -0.87 13.54 -4.55
C VAL A 90 -0.51 12.54 -5.63
N ILE A 91 -1.49 12.06 -6.40
CA ILE A 91 -1.25 11.10 -7.50
C ILE A 91 -0.38 11.74 -8.57
N LYS A 92 -0.75 12.92 -9.07
CA LYS A 92 -0.03 13.65 -10.11
C LYS A 92 1.42 13.96 -9.70
N GLU A 93 1.62 14.41 -8.46
CA GLU A 93 2.96 14.69 -7.94
C GLU A 93 3.81 13.41 -7.80
N THR A 94 3.20 12.32 -7.32
CA THR A 94 3.84 10.99 -7.28
C THR A 94 4.35 10.58 -8.67
N LYS A 95 3.53 10.79 -9.70
CA LYS A 95 3.90 10.45 -11.08
C LYS A 95 4.99 11.36 -11.66
N LYS A 96 5.04 12.64 -11.30
CA LYS A 96 6.15 13.53 -11.69
C LYS A 96 7.49 13.02 -11.18
N PHE A 97 7.53 12.47 -9.97
CA PHE A 97 8.72 11.84 -9.40
C PHE A 97 8.97 10.39 -9.88
N LYS A 98 8.18 9.90 -10.85
CA LYS A 98 8.25 8.54 -11.40
C LYS A 98 8.15 7.44 -10.35
N MET A 99 7.44 7.73 -9.26
CA MET A 99 7.12 6.75 -8.22
C MET A 99 5.83 6.00 -8.58
N VAL A 100 5.65 4.81 -8.00
CA VAL A 100 4.41 4.04 -8.06
C VAL A 100 3.37 4.68 -7.16
N SER A 101 2.16 4.90 -7.69
CA SER A 101 1.03 5.50 -6.96
C SER A 101 -0.09 4.48 -6.75
N ILE A 102 -0.43 4.22 -5.48
CA ILE A 102 -1.54 3.33 -5.07
C ILE A 102 -2.49 4.10 -4.14
N PRO A 103 -3.36 4.96 -4.69
CA PRO A 103 -4.35 5.70 -3.92
C PRO A 103 -5.47 4.80 -3.40
N GLY A 104 -6.05 5.19 -2.25
CA GLY A 104 -7.23 4.58 -1.67
C GLY A 104 -8.51 5.05 -2.35
N CYS A 105 -9.45 4.13 -2.57
CA CYS A 105 -10.79 4.41 -3.05
C CYS A 105 -11.82 3.52 -2.35
N PHE A 106 -13.05 4.02 -2.26
CA PHE A 106 -14.19 3.32 -1.70
C PHE A 106 -15.32 3.20 -2.74
N THR A 107 -15.39 4.12 -3.68
CA THR A 107 -16.44 4.23 -4.70
C THR A 107 -15.89 4.07 -6.11
N ALA A 108 -16.76 3.79 -7.06
CA ALA A 108 -16.45 3.76 -8.48
C ALA A 108 -15.91 5.11 -9.00
N SER A 109 -16.49 6.23 -8.54
CA SER A 109 -16.04 7.56 -8.94
C SER A 109 -14.61 7.85 -8.50
N GLU A 110 -14.26 7.51 -7.26
CA GLU A 110 -12.89 7.65 -6.76
C GLU A 110 -11.90 6.75 -7.50
N ALA A 111 -12.31 5.51 -7.79
CA ALA A 111 -11.48 4.58 -8.55
C ALA A 111 -11.15 5.10 -9.95
N LEU A 112 -12.14 5.58 -10.69
CA LEU A 112 -11.96 6.17 -12.03
C LEU A 112 -11.16 7.48 -11.97
N LEU A 113 -11.42 8.34 -10.98
CA LEU A 113 -10.67 9.58 -10.77
C LEU A 113 -9.18 9.29 -10.51
N ALA A 114 -8.89 8.30 -9.67
CA ALA A 114 -7.53 7.88 -9.38
C ALA A 114 -6.79 7.42 -10.64
N LEU A 115 -7.42 6.55 -11.44
CA LEU A 115 -6.84 6.06 -12.70
C LEU A 115 -6.62 7.19 -13.72
N ASN A 116 -7.60 8.08 -13.88
CA ASN A 116 -7.49 9.25 -14.77
C ASN A 116 -6.38 10.21 -14.33
N SER A 117 -6.05 10.24 -13.03
CA SER A 117 -4.95 11.04 -12.48
C SER A 117 -3.59 10.36 -12.63
N GLY A 118 -3.53 9.11 -13.11
CA GLY A 118 -2.30 8.37 -13.41
C GLY A 118 -1.90 7.32 -12.36
N ALA A 119 -2.82 6.88 -11.48
CA ALA A 119 -2.53 5.81 -10.52
C ALA A 119 -2.10 4.51 -11.23
N ASP A 120 -1.10 3.82 -10.69
CA ASP A 120 -0.59 2.55 -11.20
C ASP A 120 -1.42 1.35 -10.72
N ALA A 121 -2.07 1.51 -9.57
CA ALA A 121 -2.98 0.53 -8.99
C ALA A 121 -3.96 1.22 -8.04
N LEU A 122 -5.00 0.51 -7.62
CA LEU A 122 -6.02 1.00 -6.70
C LEU A 122 -5.97 0.22 -5.38
N LYS A 123 -6.15 0.93 -4.28
CA LYS A 123 -6.31 0.39 -2.93
C LYS A 123 -7.78 0.50 -2.52
N PHE A 124 -8.52 -0.59 -2.48
CA PHE A 124 -9.88 -0.61 -1.94
C PHE A 124 -9.87 -0.62 -0.41
N PHE A 125 -10.27 0.49 0.21
CA PHE A 125 -10.13 0.72 1.65
C PHE A 125 -11.32 1.51 2.23
N PRO A 126 -11.86 1.09 3.41
CA PRO A 126 -11.55 -0.16 4.12
C PRO A 126 -12.28 -1.36 3.49
N ALA A 127 -11.53 -2.43 3.20
CA ALA A 127 -12.06 -3.61 2.51
C ALA A 127 -13.16 -4.32 3.29
N SER A 128 -13.06 -4.37 4.62
CA SER A 128 -14.10 -4.97 5.49
C SER A 128 -15.48 -4.32 5.33
N SER A 129 -15.54 -3.03 4.95
CA SER A 129 -16.79 -2.31 4.72
C SER A 129 -17.28 -2.44 3.28
N ILE A 130 -16.38 -2.52 2.32
CA ILE A 130 -16.70 -2.67 0.88
C ILE A 130 -17.25 -4.08 0.62
N GLY A 131 -16.55 -5.09 1.09
CA GLY A 131 -16.82 -6.49 0.82
C GLY A 131 -16.49 -6.93 -0.62
N PRO A 132 -16.22 -8.24 -0.82
CA PRO A 132 -15.80 -8.76 -2.14
C PRO A 132 -16.86 -8.60 -3.23
N LYS A 133 -18.15 -8.69 -2.88
CA LYS A 133 -19.25 -8.53 -3.85
C LYS A 133 -19.34 -7.10 -4.40
N THR A 134 -19.24 -6.10 -3.54
CA THR A 134 -19.23 -4.67 -3.96
C THR A 134 -17.98 -4.36 -4.79
N PHE A 135 -16.81 -4.84 -4.35
CA PHE A 135 -15.58 -4.76 -5.13
C PHE A 135 -15.77 -5.34 -6.54
N ASN A 136 -16.32 -6.55 -6.65
CA ASN A 136 -16.55 -7.19 -7.94
C ASN A 136 -17.44 -6.33 -8.85
N ALA A 137 -18.53 -5.76 -8.33
CA ALA A 137 -19.40 -4.87 -9.10
C ALA A 137 -18.64 -3.63 -9.61
N ILE A 138 -17.83 -2.99 -8.78
CA ILE A 138 -17.01 -1.84 -9.18
C ILE A 138 -15.96 -2.27 -10.21
N SER A 139 -15.32 -3.41 -10.04
CA SER A 139 -14.23 -3.88 -10.92
C SER A 139 -14.69 -4.09 -12.38
N GLN A 140 -15.98 -4.38 -12.61
CA GLN A 140 -16.50 -4.59 -13.96
C GLN A 140 -16.48 -3.32 -14.84
N ILE A 141 -16.47 -2.14 -14.24
CA ILE A 141 -16.42 -0.86 -14.98
C ILE A 141 -15.01 -0.28 -15.09
N LEU A 142 -14.02 -0.89 -14.44
CA LEU A 142 -12.64 -0.44 -14.53
C LEU A 142 -11.98 -0.93 -15.83
N PRO A 143 -10.98 -0.21 -16.34
CA PRO A 143 -10.20 -0.66 -17.48
C PRO A 143 -9.64 -2.08 -17.24
N LYS A 144 -9.62 -2.89 -18.29
CA LYS A 144 -9.05 -4.25 -18.21
C LYS A 144 -7.61 -4.21 -17.70
N ASN A 145 -7.27 -5.15 -16.84
CA ASN A 145 -5.95 -5.28 -16.20
C ASN A 145 -5.62 -4.20 -15.13
N THR A 146 -6.60 -3.41 -14.69
CA THR A 146 -6.42 -2.54 -13.52
C THR A 146 -6.02 -3.38 -12.30
N LYS A 147 -4.87 -3.07 -11.72
CA LYS A 147 -4.41 -3.74 -10.49
C LYS A 147 -5.16 -3.19 -9.29
N CYS A 148 -5.81 -4.07 -8.52
CA CYS A 148 -6.59 -3.71 -7.35
C CYS A 148 -6.12 -4.49 -6.13
N PHE A 149 -5.99 -3.79 -5.01
CA PHE A 149 -5.55 -4.38 -3.74
C PHE A 149 -6.60 -4.14 -2.66
N ALA A 150 -6.94 -5.19 -1.91
CA ALA A 150 -7.83 -5.10 -0.75
C ALA A 150 -7.05 -4.75 0.52
N VAL A 151 -7.55 -3.78 1.29
CA VAL A 151 -6.86 -3.26 2.47
C VAL A 151 -7.84 -2.96 3.60
N GLY A 152 -7.49 -3.40 4.82
CA GLY A 152 -8.30 -3.16 6.03
C GLY A 152 -9.24 -4.30 6.34
N GLY A 153 -8.94 -5.01 7.42
CA GLY A 153 -9.69 -6.18 7.88
C GLY A 153 -9.39 -7.48 7.11
N ILE A 154 -8.34 -7.49 6.26
CA ILE A 154 -7.90 -8.69 5.53
C ILE A 154 -6.92 -9.48 6.38
N ASN A 155 -7.12 -10.80 6.43
CA ASN A 155 -6.26 -11.77 7.10
C ASN A 155 -6.33 -13.13 6.40
N SER A 156 -5.61 -14.12 6.92
CA SER A 156 -5.54 -15.46 6.31
C SER A 156 -6.88 -16.19 6.23
N SER A 157 -7.83 -15.87 7.11
CA SER A 157 -9.14 -16.55 7.13
C SER A 157 -10.11 -16.03 6.07
N ASN A 158 -10.00 -14.75 5.65
CA ASN A 158 -10.93 -14.13 4.71
C ASN A 158 -10.32 -13.73 3.36
N MET A 159 -8.99 -13.79 3.22
CA MET A 159 -8.29 -13.42 1.98
C MET A 159 -8.77 -14.25 0.77
N LYS A 160 -9.12 -15.53 0.97
CA LYS A 160 -9.58 -16.40 -0.10
C LYS A 160 -10.82 -15.86 -0.81
N GLU A 161 -11.76 -15.27 -0.08
CA GLU A 161 -12.98 -14.68 -0.66
C GLU A 161 -12.64 -13.54 -1.66
N TRP A 162 -11.59 -12.78 -1.41
CA TRP A 162 -11.14 -11.71 -2.30
C TRP A 162 -10.44 -12.25 -3.54
N ILE A 163 -9.64 -13.31 -3.38
CA ILE A 163 -8.95 -13.98 -4.49
C ILE A 163 -9.97 -14.54 -5.48
N ASP A 164 -11.07 -15.13 -4.98
CA ASP A 164 -12.13 -15.68 -5.82
C ASP A 164 -12.83 -14.60 -6.69
N PHE A 165 -12.72 -13.32 -6.33
CA PHE A 165 -13.20 -12.17 -7.12
C PHE A 165 -12.08 -11.44 -7.90
N ASN A 166 -10.97 -12.11 -8.18
CA ASN A 166 -9.87 -11.60 -9.01
C ASN A 166 -9.20 -10.32 -8.46
N ILE A 167 -9.14 -10.15 -7.15
CA ILE A 167 -8.29 -9.10 -6.57
C ILE A 167 -6.83 -9.37 -6.92
N SER A 168 -6.07 -8.34 -7.26
CA SER A 168 -4.66 -8.48 -7.64
C SER A 168 -3.75 -8.82 -6.46
N GLY A 169 -4.18 -8.50 -5.24
CA GLY A 169 -3.45 -8.78 -4.01
C GLY A 169 -4.05 -8.07 -2.81
N CYS A 170 -3.35 -8.13 -1.68
CA CYS A 170 -3.77 -7.51 -0.44
C CYS A 170 -2.65 -6.72 0.21
N LEU A 171 -3.02 -5.65 0.93
CA LEU A 171 -2.12 -5.01 1.87
C LEU A 171 -2.42 -5.52 3.28
N LEU A 172 -1.41 -6.06 3.93
CA LEU A 172 -1.53 -6.71 5.24
C LEU A 172 -0.74 -5.96 6.29
N TYR A 173 -1.35 -5.77 7.46
CA TYR A 173 -0.63 -5.33 8.65
C TYR A 173 0.28 -6.44 9.14
N THR A 174 1.58 -6.20 9.14
CA THR A 174 2.63 -7.18 9.49
C THR A 174 3.37 -6.82 10.78
N SER A 175 2.96 -5.72 11.43
CA SER A 175 3.38 -5.36 12.78
C SER A 175 2.16 -5.28 13.70
N PRO A 176 2.31 -5.55 15.03
CA PRO A 176 1.22 -5.40 15.96
C PRO A 176 0.66 -3.98 15.90
N SER A 177 -0.58 -3.84 15.44
CA SER A 177 -1.28 -2.55 15.53
C SER A 177 -1.55 -2.22 16.99
N PRO A 178 -1.43 -0.94 17.42
CA PRO A 178 -1.88 -0.54 18.75
C PRO A 178 -3.33 -0.92 19.05
N ARG A 179 -4.17 -1.13 18.01
CA ARG A 179 -5.56 -1.57 18.17
C ARG A 179 -5.69 -3.07 18.46
N ASP A 180 -4.67 -3.88 18.18
CA ASP A 180 -4.71 -5.34 18.42
C ASP A 180 -4.37 -5.70 19.88
N LYS A 181 -3.97 -4.72 20.72
CA LYS A 181 -3.69 -4.91 22.14
C LYS A 181 -4.94 -4.91 23.02
N HIS A 182 -6.14 -4.72 22.45
CA HIS A 182 -7.41 -4.63 23.18
C HIS A 182 -8.46 -5.63 22.69
N ARG A 183 -8.02 -6.76 22.12
CA ARG A 183 -8.88 -7.93 21.84
C ARG A 183 -8.35 -9.17 22.52
#